data_6383139fa0dc3e41ee4cb6131f056bd7
#
_entry.id   6383139fa0dc3e41ee4cb6131f056bd7
#
_cell.length_a   1.000
_cell.length_b   1.000
_cell.length_c   1.000
_cell.angle_alpha   90.00
_cell.angle_beta   90.00
_cell.angle_gamma   90.00
#
_symmetry.space_group_name_H-M   'P 1'
#
loop_
_entity.id
_entity.type
_entity.pdbx_description
1 polymer ?
#
loop_
_entity_poly.entity_id
_entity_poly.type
_entity_poly.pdbx_seq_one_letter_code
_entity_poly.pdbx_strand_id
1 'polypeptide(L)'
;SAHAQTAEEIGTVRQIYDGALYPDIAVRTFRNIDRLFPTRTVKHGNHVYPLPRAERPLQKLEFQSGGKRYDLYDYLALNRVSGLLVLKNGRIACEHYELGNDEHTRWMSMSVVKSITSTLVGVALKDGYIHSLDDPVTLYLPSLKRSGYDGVTVRNVLQMASGVKWDETYTNPASDR
;
A
#
# COMPACT_ATOMS: atom_id res chain seq x y z
N SER A 1 33.40 -1.08 22.69
CA SER A 1 33.20 -0.02 21.67
C SER A 1 32.02 -0.44 20.76
N ALA A 2 30.87 0.17 21.00
CA ALA A 2 29.72 0.01 20.11
C ALA A 2 30.07 0.66 18.77
N HIS A 3 30.23 -0.14 17.72
CA HIS A 3 30.30 0.40 16.36
C HIS A 3 28.97 1.08 16.09
N ALA A 4 28.98 2.39 15.96
CA ALA A 4 27.83 3.12 15.43
C ALA A 4 27.55 2.52 14.04
N GLN A 5 26.44 1.83 13.92
CA GLN A 5 25.99 1.28 12.65
C GLN A 5 25.74 2.47 11.73
N THR A 6 26.55 2.64 10.71
CA THR A 6 26.35 3.72 9.73
C THR A 6 24.97 3.56 9.13
N ALA A 7 24.21 4.66 9.07
CA ALA A 7 22.86 4.62 8.50
C ALA A 7 22.93 4.10 7.05
N GLU A 8 21.98 3.23 6.68
CA GLU A 8 21.90 2.69 5.33
C GLU A 8 21.86 3.80 4.28
N GLU A 9 22.56 3.61 3.18
CA GLU A 9 22.45 4.45 2.00
C GLU A 9 21.05 4.27 1.39
N ILE A 10 20.37 5.39 1.12
CA ILE A 10 19.04 5.42 0.53
C ILE A 10 19.01 6.38 -0.67
N GLY A 11 18.03 6.20 -1.53
CA GLY A 11 17.79 7.10 -2.65
C GLY A 11 17.10 8.40 -2.23
N THR A 12 16.78 9.21 -3.22
CA THR A 12 16.10 10.50 -3.07
C THR A 12 14.62 10.38 -3.46
N VAL A 13 13.81 11.34 -3.02
CA VAL A 13 12.40 11.49 -3.46
C VAL A 13 12.31 11.56 -4.99
N ARG A 14 13.21 12.30 -5.63
CA ARG A 14 13.24 12.42 -7.10
C ARG A 14 13.45 11.05 -7.77
N GLN A 15 14.40 10.25 -7.28
CA GLN A 15 14.67 8.94 -7.83
C GLN A 15 13.49 7.98 -7.66
N ILE A 16 12.70 8.11 -6.59
CA ILE A 16 11.47 7.33 -6.41
C ILE A 16 10.48 7.65 -7.53
N TYR A 17 10.20 8.93 -7.76
CA TYR A 17 9.23 9.37 -8.77
C TYR A 17 9.67 9.10 -10.20
N ASP A 18 10.97 9.18 -10.48
CA ASP A 18 11.52 8.90 -11.80
C ASP A 18 11.69 7.38 -12.06
N GLY A 19 11.44 6.53 -11.07
CA GLY A 19 11.70 5.09 -11.18
C GLY A 19 13.19 4.75 -11.35
N ALA A 20 14.08 5.62 -10.84
CA ALA A 20 15.52 5.56 -11.06
C ALA A 20 16.30 4.97 -9.87
N LEU A 21 15.65 4.22 -9.01
CA LEU A 21 16.31 3.52 -7.91
C LEU A 21 16.91 2.20 -8.39
N TYR A 22 18.20 1.98 -8.13
CA TYR A 22 18.79 0.65 -8.25
C TYR A 22 18.10 -0.33 -7.30
N PRO A 23 18.01 -1.63 -7.64
CA PRO A 23 17.20 -2.58 -6.89
C PRO A 23 17.51 -2.69 -5.39
N ASP A 24 18.78 -2.65 -5.01
CA ASP A 24 19.22 -2.70 -3.61
C ASP A 24 18.95 -1.39 -2.87
N ILE A 25 19.15 -0.26 -3.53
CA ILE A 25 18.82 1.07 -3.00
C ILE A 25 17.30 1.23 -2.84
N ALA A 26 16.50 0.66 -3.75
CA ALA A 26 15.04 0.69 -3.65
C ALA A 26 14.55 0.04 -2.36
N VAL A 27 15.04 -1.17 -2.03
CA VAL A 27 14.67 -1.88 -0.80
C VAL A 27 15.02 -1.06 0.44
N ARG A 28 16.25 -0.55 0.51
CA ARG A 28 16.69 0.30 1.63
C ARG A 28 15.89 1.61 1.73
N THR A 29 15.56 2.21 0.60
CA THR A 29 14.77 3.44 0.56
C THR A 29 13.35 3.20 1.08
N PHE A 30 12.69 2.13 0.62
CA PHE A 30 11.30 1.84 0.98
C PHE A 30 11.14 1.48 2.46
N ARG A 31 12.13 0.87 3.09
CA ARG A 31 12.08 0.60 4.55
C ARG A 31 12.52 1.78 5.43
N ASN A 32 13.10 2.83 4.84
CA ASN A 32 13.55 4.05 5.51
C ASN A 32 12.85 5.31 4.98
N ILE A 33 11.62 5.17 4.51
CA ILE A 33 10.88 6.28 3.88
C ILE A 33 10.64 7.47 4.81
N ASP A 34 10.60 7.22 6.11
CA ASP A 34 10.51 8.22 7.17
C ASP A 34 11.73 9.17 7.25
N ARG A 35 12.83 8.83 6.59
CA ARG A 35 14.00 9.73 6.42
C ARG A 35 13.82 10.71 5.25
N LEU A 36 12.87 10.46 4.36
CA LEU A 36 12.58 11.30 3.19
C LEU A 36 11.32 12.15 3.34
N PHE A 37 10.39 11.72 4.17
CA PHE A 37 9.11 12.41 4.39
C PHE A 37 8.80 12.55 5.87
N PRO A 38 8.16 13.66 6.28
CA PRO A 38 7.59 13.78 7.61
C PRO A 38 6.55 12.67 7.85
N THR A 39 6.65 11.99 8.98
CA THR A 39 5.74 10.89 9.32
C THR A 39 5.09 11.11 10.68
N ARG A 40 3.94 10.46 10.88
CA ARG A 40 3.28 10.34 12.17
C ARG A 40 3.07 8.88 12.50
N THR A 41 3.31 8.50 13.73
CA THR A 41 2.98 7.16 14.21
C THR A 41 1.51 7.10 14.59
N VAL A 42 0.75 6.23 13.92
CA VAL A 42 -0.59 5.84 14.35
C VAL A 42 -0.43 4.63 15.25
N LYS A 43 -0.78 4.78 16.53
CA LYS A 43 -0.74 3.68 17.49
C LYS A 43 -1.90 2.72 17.22
N HIS A 44 -1.67 1.42 17.43
CA HIS A 44 -2.76 0.44 17.42
C HIS A 44 -3.73 0.69 18.59
N GLY A 45 -4.97 0.26 18.42
CA GLY A 45 -5.96 0.27 19.50
C GLY A 45 -5.67 -0.81 20.56
N ASN A 46 -6.49 -0.82 21.63
CA ASN A 46 -6.35 -1.80 22.72
C ASN A 46 -6.80 -3.21 22.31
N HIS A 47 -7.53 -3.35 21.22
CA HIS A 47 -8.00 -4.61 20.70
C HIS A 47 -7.25 -4.94 19.40
N VAL A 48 -6.28 -5.82 19.50
CA VAL A 48 -5.54 -6.34 18.34
C VAL A 48 -6.22 -7.60 17.85
N TYR A 49 -6.59 -7.63 16.56
CA TYR A 49 -7.16 -8.83 15.96
C TYR A 49 -6.07 -9.91 15.83
N PRO A 50 -6.25 -11.09 16.44
CA PRO A 50 -5.23 -12.12 16.37
C PRO A 50 -5.20 -12.77 14.99
N LEU A 51 -3.98 -12.98 14.48
CA LEU A 51 -3.71 -13.75 13.26
C LEU A 51 -2.93 -15.01 13.65
N PRO A 52 -3.64 -16.10 14.08
CA PRO A 52 -2.95 -17.33 14.46
C PRO A 52 -2.31 -18.01 13.23
N ARG A 53 -1.23 -18.74 13.46
CA ARG A 53 -0.61 -19.55 12.42
C ARG A 53 -1.50 -20.73 12.03
N ALA A 54 -1.48 -21.10 10.76
CA ALA A 54 -2.17 -22.29 10.28
C ALA A 54 -1.49 -23.55 10.86
N GLU A 55 -2.30 -24.57 11.20
CA GLU A 55 -1.80 -25.88 11.65
C GLU A 55 -0.94 -26.56 10.58
N ARG A 56 -1.28 -26.32 9.33
CA ARG A 56 -0.52 -26.81 8.15
C ARG A 56 -0.11 -25.60 7.32
N PRO A 57 1.08 -25.03 7.57
CA PRO A 57 1.59 -23.92 6.75
C PRO A 57 1.89 -24.41 5.33
N LEU A 58 1.92 -23.48 4.39
CA LEU A 58 2.33 -23.75 3.02
C LEU A 58 3.84 -24.11 3.03
N GLN A 59 4.16 -25.37 2.82
CA GLN A 59 5.54 -25.87 2.81
C GLN A 59 6.15 -25.84 1.41
N LYS A 60 5.33 -26.03 0.39
CA LYS A 60 5.77 -26.08 -1.00
C LYS A 60 4.77 -25.33 -1.86
N LEU A 61 5.23 -24.31 -2.51
CA LEU A 61 4.47 -23.58 -3.51
C LEU A 61 5.18 -23.72 -4.86
N GLU A 62 4.53 -24.37 -5.82
CA GLU A 62 4.98 -24.46 -7.20
C GLU A 62 3.87 -23.98 -8.12
N PHE A 63 4.23 -23.30 -9.18
CA PHE A 63 3.29 -22.85 -10.20
C PHE A 63 3.92 -22.88 -11.59
N GLN A 64 3.11 -22.77 -12.62
CA GLN A 64 3.57 -22.71 -14.00
C GLN A 64 3.16 -21.38 -14.63
N SER A 65 4.06 -20.78 -15.37
CA SER A 65 3.81 -19.57 -16.15
C SER A 65 4.68 -19.59 -17.41
N GLY A 66 4.10 -19.28 -18.57
CA GLY A 66 4.81 -19.25 -19.84
C GLY A 66 5.52 -20.58 -20.19
N GLY A 67 4.95 -21.72 -19.80
CA GLY A 67 5.53 -23.06 -20.03
C GLY A 67 6.70 -23.43 -19.11
N LYS A 68 7.05 -22.58 -18.15
CA LYS A 68 8.09 -22.83 -17.16
C LYS A 68 7.49 -23.09 -15.79
N ARG A 69 8.18 -23.93 -15.00
CA ARG A 69 7.85 -24.19 -13.60
C ARG A 69 8.66 -23.26 -12.71
N TYR A 70 8.02 -22.74 -11.68
CA TYR A 70 8.58 -21.87 -10.67
C TYR A 70 8.22 -22.36 -9.29
N ASP A 71 9.06 -22.09 -8.30
CA ASP A 71 8.76 -22.26 -6.89
C ASP A 71 8.61 -20.91 -6.17
N LEU A 72 8.43 -20.96 -4.86
CA LEU A 72 8.31 -19.75 -4.04
C LEU A 72 9.57 -18.88 -4.12
N TYR A 73 10.75 -19.50 -4.11
CA TYR A 73 12.02 -18.75 -4.13
C TYR A 73 12.23 -18.05 -5.47
N ASP A 74 11.88 -18.72 -6.57
CA ASP A 74 11.88 -18.08 -7.89
C ASP A 74 10.98 -16.85 -7.90
N TYR A 75 9.78 -16.94 -7.32
CA TYR A 75 8.85 -15.81 -7.22
C TYR A 75 9.42 -14.67 -6.40
N LEU A 76 9.97 -14.96 -5.24
CA LEU A 76 10.57 -13.97 -4.34
C LEU A 76 11.75 -13.26 -5.01
N ALA A 77 12.62 -14.03 -5.67
CA ALA A 77 13.80 -13.51 -6.35
C ALA A 77 13.45 -12.64 -7.56
N LEU A 78 12.61 -13.15 -8.46
CA LEU A 78 12.20 -12.45 -9.69
C LEU A 78 11.50 -11.11 -9.39
N ASN A 79 10.69 -11.08 -8.34
CA ASN A 79 9.93 -9.89 -7.97
C ASN A 79 10.61 -9.05 -6.86
N ARG A 80 11.80 -9.46 -6.40
CA ARG A 80 12.53 -8.82 -5.30
C ARG A 80 11.63 -8.59 -4.08
N VAL A 81 10.86 -9.58 -3.72
CA VAL A 81 9.94 -9.54 -2.60
C VAL A 81 10.72 -9.49 -1.29
N SER A 82 10.50 -8.49 -0.48
CA SER A 82 11.15 -8.31 0.81
C SER A 82 10.29 -8.74 2.00
N GLY A 83 9.00 -8.98 1.77
CA GLY A 83 8.08 -9.54 2.75
C GLY A 83 6.86 -10.13 2.05
N LEU A 84 6.44 -11.31 2.46
CA LEU A 84 5.25 -12.00 1.96
C LEU A 84 4.45 -12.54 3.12
N LEU A 85 3.17 -12.18 3.18
CA LEU A 85 2.21 -12.73 4.11
C LEU A 85 1.03 -13.32 3.33
N VAL A 86 0.75 -14.60 3.54
CA VAL A 86 -0.42 -15.27 2.97
C VAL A 86 -1.35 -15.71 4.09
N LEU A 87 -2.57 -15.21 4.04
CA LEU A 87 -3.65 -15.62 4.95
C LEU A 87 -4.58 -16.60 4.25
N LYS A 88 -4.96 -17.66 4.95
CA LYS A 88 -5.98 -18.60 4.52
C LYS A 88 -6.93 -18.88 5.69
N ASN A 89 -8.23 -18.63 5.49
CA ASN A 89 -9.25 -18.82 6.52
C ASN A 89 -8.92 -18.08 7.83
N GLY A 90 -8.42 -16.84 7.73
CA GLY A 90 -8.04 -16.01 8.87
C GLY A 90 -6.79 -16.46 9.63
N ARG A 91 -6.00 -17.38 9.07
CA ARG A 91 -4.76 -17.88 9.66
C ARG A 91 -3.56 -17.60 8.75
N ILE A 92 -2.39 -17.39 9.35
CA ILE A 92 -1.14 -17.21 8.61
C ILE A 92 -0.72 -18.57 8.03
N ALA A 93 -0.84 -18.70 6.72
CA ALA A 93 -0.45 -19.89 5.98
C ALA A 93 1.01 -19.83 5.51
N CYS A 94 1.52 -18.63 5.22
CA CYS A 94 2.91 -18.36 4.91
C CYS A 94 3.27 -16.97 5.40
N GLU A 95 4.46 -16.84 5.97
CA GLU A 95 5.04 -15.56 6.36
C GLU A 95 6.55 -15.67 6.10
N HIS A 96 7.05 -14.79 5.26
CA HIS A 96 8.42 -14.87 4.77
C HIS A 96 9.00 -13.47 4.59
N TYR A 97 10.27 -13.30 5.00
CA TYR A 97 10.98 -12.02 4.91
C TYR A 97 12.34 -12.24 4.25
N GLU A 98 12.73 -11.29 3.38
CA GLU A 98 13.97 -11.32 2.62
C GLU A 98 14.61 -9.93 2.58
N LEU A 99 15.80 -9.86 1.98
CA LEU A 99 16.52 -8.63 1.68
C LEU A 99 16.78 -7.76 2.92
N GLY A 100 16.91 -8.41 4.10
CA GLY A 100 17.15 -7.73 5.38
C GLY A 100 15.93 -7.16 6.06
N ASN A 101 14.73 -7.49 5.61
CA ASN A 101 13.48 -7.18 6.30
C ASN A 101 13.11 -8.28 7.31
N ASP A 102 12.26 -7.92 8.27
CA ASP A 102 11.65 -8.80 9.27
C ASP A 102 10.22 -8.33 9.58
N GLU A 103 9.55 -8.96 10.55
CA GLU A 103 8.18 -8.62 10.95
C GLU A 103 8.03 -7.23 11.58
N HIS A 104 9.14 -6.59 11.96
CA HIS A 104 9.15 -5.25 12.54
C HIS A 104 9.53 -4.17 11.53
N THR A 105 9.98 -4.57 10.35
CA THR A 105 10.42 -3.65 9.32
C THR A 105 9.26 -2.83 8.79
N ARG A 106 9.38 -1.51 8.86
CA ARG A 106 8.44 -0.60 8.21
C ARG A 106 8.66 -0.65 6.71
N TRP A 107 7.60 -0.48 5.97
CA TRP A 107 7.65 -0.48 4.51
C TRP A 107 6.78 0.60 3.91
N MET A 108 7.25 1.24 2.87
CA MET A 108 6.47 2.23 2.14
C MET A 108 5.22 1.58 1.55
N SER A 109 4.06 2.06 1.92
CA SER A 109 2.78 1.49 1.49
C SER A 109 2.44 1.79 0.03
N MET A 110 3.01 2.86 -0.53
CA MET A 110 2.59 3.39 -1.82
C MET A 110 1.06 3.53 -1.88
N SER A 111 0.44 3.18 -2.98
CA SER A 111 -1.02 3.31 -3.15
C SER A 111 -1.86 2.29 -2.35
N VAL A 112 -1.26 1.35 -1.65
CA VAL A 112 -2.00 0.48 -0.70
C VAL A 112 -2.73 1.32 0.36
N VAL A 113 -2.22 2.49 0.70
CA VAL A 113 -2.90 3.44 1.61
C VAL A 113 -4.29 3.85 1.11
N LYS A 114 -4.57 3.80 -0.20
CA LYS A 114 -5.91 4.08 -0.74
C LYS A 114 -6.95 3.07 -0.27
N SER A 115 -6.55 1.81 -0.07
CA SER A 115 -7.42 0.77 0.51
C SER A 115 -7.75 1.07 1.97
N ILE A 116 -6.81 1.64 2.72
CA ILE A 116 -7.06 2.11 4.09
C ILE A 116 -8.03 3.28 4.06
N THR A 117 -7.84 4.25 3.15
CA THR A 117 -8.74 5.39 2.99
C THR A 117 -10.17 4.94 2.65
N SER A 118 -10.34 4.00 1.72
CA SER A 118 -11.67 3.47 1.38
C SER A 118 -12.31 2.73 2.57
N THR A 119 -11.52 2.06 3.40
CA THR A 119 -12.01 1.45 4.64
C THR A 119 -12.52 2.52 5.61
N LEU A 120 -11.84 3.66 5.73
CA LEU A 120 -12.29 4.78 6.57
C LEU A 120 -13.60 5.39 6.06
N VAL A 121 -13.86 5.40 4.76
CA VAL A 121 -15.18 5.77 4.21
C VAL A 121 -16.26 4.81 4.72
N GLY A 122 -15.96 3.51 4.81
CA GLY A 122 -16.85 2.52 5.41
C GLY A 122 -17.12 2.79 6.90
N VAL A 123 -16.10 3.24 7.65
CA VAL A 123 -16.27 3.67 9.05
C VAL A 123 -17.17 4.91 9.12
N ALA A 124 -16.92 5.92 8.28
CA ALA A 124 -17.75 7.13 8.24
C ALA A 124 -19.23 6.82 7.91
N LEU A 125 -19.47 5.85 7.04
CA LEU A 125 -20.83 5.36 6.74
C LEU A 125 -21.47 4.69 7.97
N LYS A 126 -20.71 3.82 8.65
CA LYS A 126 -21.17 3.14 9.87
C LYS A 126 -21.50 4.12 10.99
N ASP A 127 -20.69 5.17 11.14
CA ASP A 127 -20.84 6.19 12.18
C ASP A 127 -21.85 7.30 11.81
N GLY A 128 -22.45 7.23 10.62
CA GLY A 128 -23.50 8.15 10.16
C GLY A 128 -23.00 9.49 9.61
N TYR A 129 -21.69 9.67 9.41
CA TYR A 129 -21.15 10.87 8.75
C TYR A 129 -21.40 10.86 7.24
N ILE A 130 -21.45 9.68 6.64
CA ILE A 130 -21.91 9.45 5.28
C ILE A 130 -23.20 8.63 5.40
N HIS A 131 -24.27 9.06 4.76
CA HIS A 131 -25.58 8.41 4.92
C HIS A 131 -25.78 7.29 3.90
N SER A 132 -25.29 7.46 2.68
CA SER A 132 -25.37 6.46 1.62
C SER A 132 -24.18 6.52 0.68
N LEU A 133 -23.77 5.39 0.13
CA LEU A 133 -22.79 5.35 -0.96
C LEU A 133 -23.37 5.93 -2.26
N ASP A 134 -24.67 6.01 -2.39
CA ASP A 134 -25.37 6.56 -3.56
C ASP A 134 -25.63 8.07 -3.45
N ASP A 135 -25.25 8.68 -2.32
CA ASP A 135 -25.30 10.13 -2.16
C ASP A 135 -24.28 10.81 -3.09
N PRO A 136 -24.62 11.97 -3.67
CA PRO A 136 -23.65 12.75 -4.42
C PRO A 136 -22.55 13.28 -3.51
N VAL A 137 -21.30 13.21 -3.96
CA VAL A 137 -20.16 13.72 -3.20
C VAL A 137 -20.28 15.21 -2.86
N THR A 138 -21.02 15.96 -3.66
CA THR A 138 -21.30 17.39 -3.44
C THR A 138 -22.21 17.66 -2.24
N LEU A 139 -22.85 16.63 -1.69
CA LEU A 139 -23.56 16.73 -0.41
C LEU A 139 -22.56 16.94 0.75
N TYR A 140 -21.43 16.25 0.71
CA TYR A 140 -20.38 16.29 1.73
C TYR A 140 -19.30 17.32 1.42
N LEU A 141 -19.06 17.60 0.14
CA LEU A 141 -18.08 18.55 -0.36
C LEU A 141 -18.76 19.57 -1.29
N PRO A 142 -19.48 20.56 -0.75
CA PRO A 142 -20.22 21.56 -1.54
C PRO A 142 -19.35 22.36 -2.51
N SER A 143 -18.04 22.47 -2.25
CA SER A 143 -17.08 23.14 -3.14
C SER A 143 -16.95 22.46 -4.51
N LEU A 144 -17.33 21.19 -4.61
CA LEU A 144 -17.29 20.43 -5.87
C LEU A 144 -18.54 20.64 -6.75
N LYS A 145 -19.54 21.42 -6.28
CA LYS A 145 -20.70 21.78 -7.13
C LYS A 145 -20.25 22.55 -8.36
N ARG A 146 -20.91 22.27 -9.48
CA ARG A 146 -20.62 22.85 -10.81
C ARG A 146 -19.24 22.48 -11.37
N SER A 147 -18.62 21.42 -10.85
CA SER A 147 -17.43 20.79 -11.40
C SER A 147 -17.79 19.47 -12.09
N GLY A 148 -16.80 18.78 -12.62
CA GLY A 148 -16.97 17.41 -13.16
C GLY A 148 -17.45 16.38 -12.13
N TYR A 149 -17.41 16.70 -10.83
CA TYR A 149 -17.92 15.85 -9.75
C TYR A 149 -19.41 16.08 -9.45
N ASP A 150 -20.08 17.02 -10.12
CA ASP A 150 -21.50 17.25 -9.88
C ASP A 150 -22.33 16.05 -10.34
N GLY A 151 -23.12 15.49 -9.45
CA GLY A 151 -23.85 14.23 -9.68
C GLY A 151 -23.05 12.94 -9.49
N VAL A 152 -21.73 13.01 -9.25
CA VAL A 152 -20.91 11.83 -8.94
C VAL A 152 -21.21 11.35 -7.53
N THR A 153 -21.48 10.05 -7.36
CA THR A 153 -21.76 9.45 -6.05
C THR A 153 -20.49 9.07 -5.31
N VAL A 154 -20.60 8.89 -3.99
CA VAL A 154 -19.52 8.33 -3.15
C VAL A 154 -19.08 6.97 -3.71
N ARG A 155 -20.02 6.14 -4.15
CA ARG A 155 -19.75 4.85 -4.79
C ARG A 155 -18.88 5.00 -6.04
N ASN A 156 -19.21 5.94 -6.92
CA ASN A 156 -18.45 6.18 -8.15
C ASN A 156 -17.00 6.58 -7.83
N VAL A 157 -16.79 7.41 -6.79
CA VAL A 157 -15.44 7.79 -6.37
C VAL A 157 -14.66 6.58 -5.84
N LEU A 158 -15.27 5.77 -4.99
CA LEU A 158 -14.62 4.55 -4.45
C LEU A 158 -14.26 3.54 -5.54
N GLN A 159 -15.05 3.48 -6.60
CA GLN A 159 -14.82 2.59 -7.74
C GLN A 159 -13.89 3.18 -8.81
N MET A 160 -13.33 4.38 -8.59
CA MET A 160 -12.55 5.11 -9.60
C MET A 160 -13.32 5.35 -10.90
N ALA A 161 -14.63 5.54 -10.80
CA ALA A 161 -15.58 5.64 -11.93
C ALA A 161 -16.29 7.01 -11.95
N SER A 162 -15.62 8.06 -11.53
CA SER A 162 -16.20 9.42 -11.49
C SER A 162 -16.48 10.00 -12.88
N GLY A 163 -15.77 9.55 -13.92
CA GLY A 163 -15.86 10.13 -15.27
C GLY A 163 -15.17 11.50 -15.41
N VAL A 164 -14.53 12.00 -14.37
CA VAL A 164 -13.81 13.29 -14.41
C VAL A 164 -12.55 13.14 -15.25
N LYS A 165 -12.26 14.15 -16.08
CA LYS A 165 -10.97 14.23 -16.77
C LYS A 165 -9.86 14.41 -15.72
N TRP A 166 -8.85 13.55 -15.79
CA TRP A 166 -7.75 13.51 -14.83
C TRP A 166 -6.42 13.31 -15.54
N ASP A 167 -5.46 14.18 -15.27
CA ASP A 167 -4.06 14.02 -15.73
C ASP A 167 -3.17 13.72 -14.53
N GLU A 168 -2.59 12.52 -14.49
CA GLU A 168 -1.69 12.05 -13.43
C GLU A 168 -0.23 11.98 -13.92
N THR A 169 0.17 12.84 -14.84
CA THR A 169 1.55 12.87 -15.33
C THR A 169 2.49 13.37 -14.24
N TYR A 170 3.28 12.47 -13.65
CA TYR A 170 4.14 12.75 -12.48
C TYR A 170 5.26 13.76 -12.76
N THR A 171 5.67 13.93 -14.01
CA THR A 171 6.70 14.86 -14.44
C THR A 171 6.14 16.22 -14.90
N ASN A 172 4.82 16.36 -14.97
CA ASN A 172 4.14 17.58 -15.38
C ASN A 172 3.64 18.36 -14.14
N PRO A 173 4.22 19.54 -13.83
CA PRO A 173 3.77 20.34 -12.68
C PRO A 173 2.36 20.93 -12.85
N ALA A 174 1.79 20.89 -14.05
CA ALA A 174 0.43 21.34 -14.34
C ALA A 174 -0.60 20.18 -14.36
N SER A 175 -0.20 18.97 -13.95
CA SER A 175 -1.11 17.83 -13.80
C SER A 175 -2.07 18.00 -12.62
N ASP A 176 -3.13 17.21 -12.59
CA ASP A 176 -4.20 17.26 -11.57
C ASP A 176 -3.83 16.57 -10.25
N ARG A 177 -2.67 15.99 -10.12
CA ARG A 177 -2.19 15.30 -8.93
C ARG A 177 -1.69 16.23 -7.83
#